data_fa37d6d49aba7dbebb266b301c372080
#
_entry.id   fa37d6d49aba7dbebb266b301c372080
#
_cell.length_a   1.000
_cell.length_b   1.000
_cell.length_c   1.000
_cell.angle_alpha   90.00
_cell.angle_beta   90.00
_cell.angle_gamma   90.00
#
_symmetry.space_group_name_H-M   'P 1'
#
loop_
_entity.id
_entity.type
_entity.pdbx_description
1 polymer ?
#
loop_
_entity_poly.entity_id
_entity_poly.type
_entity_poly.pdbx_seq_one_letter_code
_entity_poly.pdbx_strand_id
1 'polypeptide(L)'
;MPAYQFTTIDASGKQQKGVLEGDSARQIRQQLRDKAWTPISVDPVEQKDKHQSHGLFQKKFSAYDLALMTRQLSVLVAAAIPLEEALRAVSRQSEKAHVQNLLLSVRSKVLEGHSLAQGMQQSGRFPDLYIATVAAGERSGHLDLILDQLSDYTENRFAMQKKVQGAMIYPIILMLMSFGIVMGLMTYVVPEIVKTFDQSKDALPWITVALMKASDFIRHAWVFIILFAIVGVVAFVRFLKTTAGHYAFDRLTLKLPLFGKLSRGINAARFASTLSILTRSGVPLVDALKIGAAVTNNWVIRDSISQAAERVTEGGNLGTQLERSGYFPPMMVQMIRSGEASGELDRMLERASTMQDREVTTFISTLLALLEPLMLVLMASIVLVIVIAVMLPIVNMNNMI
;
A
#
# COMPACT_ATOMS: atom_id res chain seq x y z
N MET A 1 -25.11 18.52 16.82
CA MET A 1 -24.56 19.87 16.58
C MET A 1 -23.85 19.85 15.25
N PRO A 2 -24.16 20.73 14.33
CA PRO A 2 -23.48 20.79 13.03
C PRO A 2 -21.99 21.13 13.21
N ALA A 3 -21.14 20.59 12.34
CA ALA A 3 -19.71 20.86 12.34
C ALA A 3 -19.40 22.01 11.37
N TYR A 4 -18.53 22.93 11.78
CA TYR A 4 -18.08 24.07 10.99
C TYR A 4 -16.60 24.01 10.76
N GLN A 5 -16.17 24.11 9.51
CA GLN A 5 -14.78 24.28 9.14
C GLN A 5 -14.41 25.75 9.27
N PHE A 6 -13.31 26.04 9.99
CA PHE A 6 -12.84 27.40 10.16
C PHE A 6 -11.43 27.58 9.62
N THR A 7 -11.15 28.78 9.18
CA THR A 7 -9.81 29.28 8.91
C THR A 7 -9.61 30.52 9.79
N THR A 8 -8.53 30.56 10.60
CA THR A 8 -8.27 31.61 11.55
C THR A 8 -6.77 31.95 11.55
N ILE A 9 -6.43 33.15 12.06
CA ILE A 9 -5.06 33.54 12.39
C ILE A 9 -4.92 33.47 13.91
N ASP A 10 -3.90 32.76 14.39
CA ASP A 10 -3.60 32.70 15.82
C ASP A 10 -2.89 33.99 16.31
N ALA A 11 -2.67 34.10 17.61
CA ALA A 11 -2.00 35.27 18.22
C ALA A 11 -0.56 35.48 17.73
N SER A 12 0.05 34.46 17.09
CA SER A 12 1.40 34.52 16.50
C SER A 12 1.39 34.94 15.01
N GLY A 13 0.24 35.21 14.43
CA GLY A 13 0.08 35.58 13.02
C GLY A 13 0.06 34.37 12.06
N LYS A 14 0.04 33.14 12.57
CA LYS A 14 0.04 31.92 11.75
C LYS A 14 -1.38 31.49 11.44
N GLN A 15 -1.62 31.13 10.18
CA GLN A 15 -2.91 30.63 9.73
C GLN A 15 -3.17 29.21 10.24
N GLN A 16 -4.29 29.03 10.96
CA GLN A 16 -4.77 27.77 11.48
C GLN A 16 -6.07 27.37 10.78
N LYS A 17 -6.22 26.08 10.47
CA LYS A 17 -7.46 25.52 9.92
C LYS A 17 -7.92 24.34 10.78
N GLY A 18 -9.22 24.25 11.04
CA GLY A 18 -9.76 23.18 11.84
C GLY A 18 -11.26 23.04 11.65
N VAL A 19 -11.87 22.14 12.45
CA VAL A 19 -13.30 21.96 12.53
C VAL A 19 -13.72 22.08 14.00
N LEU A 20 -14.80 22.81 14.26
CA LEU A 20 -15.43 22.94 15.55
C LEU A 20 -16.92 22.63 15.42
N GLU A 21 -17.48 22.03 16.47
CA GLU A 21 -18.92 21.77 16.58
C GLU A 21 -19.60 22.94 17.30
N GLY A 22 -20.72 23.35 16.77
CA GLY A 22 -21.55 24.39 17.38
C GLY A 22 -22.88 24.54 16.69
N ASP A 23 -23.85 25.15 17.36
CA ASP A 23 -25.22 25.29 16.86
C ASP A 23 -25.32 26.29 15.70
N SER A 24 -24.33 27.20 15.60
CA SER A 24 -24.31 28.22 14.53
C SER A 24 -22.88 28.71 14.24
N ALA A 25 -22.67 29.20 13.00
CA ALA A 25 -21.40 29.84 12.62
C ALA A 25 -21.03 31.03 13.52
N ARG A 26 -22.04 31.69 14.10
CA ARG A 26 -21.86 32.81 15.03
C ARG A 26 -21.24 32.35 16.34
N GLN A 27 -21.69 31.21 16.88
CA GLN A 27 -21.14 30.61 18.08
C GLN A 27 -19.69 30.19 17.88
N ILE A 28 -19.36 29.59 16.73
CA ILE A 28 -17.98 29.18 16.39
C ILE A 28 -17.08 30.42 16.30
N ARG A 29 -17.53 31.51 15.66
CA ARG A 29 -16.77 32.77 15.62
C ARG A 29 -16.49 33.32 17.01
N GLN A 30 -17.44 33.18 17.92
CA GLN A 30 -17.27 33.61 19.30
C GLN A 30 -16.24 32.75 20.04
N GLN A 31 -16.34 31.43 19.94
CA GLN A 31 -15.39 30.49 20.53
C GLN A 31 -13.95 30.72 20.03
N LEU A 32 -13.77 31.08 18.75
CA LEU A 32 -12.45 31.39 18.19
C LEU A 32 -11.91 32.72 18.74
N ARG A 33 -12.76 33.73 18.90
CA ARG A 33 -12.37 35.00 19.52
C ARG A 33 -12.01 34.85 21.00
N ASP A 34 -12.73 34.00 21.72
CA ASP A 34 -12.45 33.71 23.13
C ASP A 34 -11.07 33.06 23.32
N LYS A 35 -10.54 32.37 22.25
CA LYS A 35 -9.19 31.86 22.18
C LYS A 35 -8.16 32.87 21.65
N ALA A 36 -8.52 34.13 21.51
CA ALA A 36 -7.71 35.20 20.90
C ALA A 36 -7.29 34.90 19.44
N TRP A 37 -8.12 34.11 18.71
CA TRP A 37 -7.90 33.82 17.31
C TRP A 37 -8.83 34.66 16.42
N THR A 38 -8.28 35.20 15.33
CA THR A 38 -9.07 36.03 14.39
C THR A 38 -9.66 35.14 13.29
N PRO A 39 -10.98 34.89 13.26
CA PRO A 39 -11.58 34.05 12.24
C PRO A 39 -11.62 34.75 10.89
N ILE A 40 -11.07 34.09 9.84
CA ILE A 40 -11.11 34.54 8.44
C ILE A 40 -12.35 34.01 7.78
N SER A 41 -12.62 32.70 7.89
CA SER A 41 -13.83 32.06 7.39
C SER A 41 -14.35 31.02 8.39
N VAL A 42 -15.68 30.90 8.47
CA VAL A 42 -16.39 29.87 9.24
C VAL A 42 -17.57 29.45 8.39
N ASP A 43 -17.39 28.26 7.78
CA ASP A 43 -18.36 27.71 6.85
C ASP A 43 -18.91 26.40 7.43
N PRO A 44 -20.21 26.10 7.31
CA PRO A 44 -20.73 24.80 7.68
C PRO A 44 -20.01 23.73 6.83
N VAL A 45 -19.75 22.57 7.44
CA VAL A 45 -19.24 21.41 6.70
C VAL A 45 -20.38 20.86 5.84
N GLU A 46 -20.87 21.69 4.89
CA GLU A 46 -21.79 21.25 3.86
C GLU A 46 -21.08 20.49 2.78
N GLN A 47 -21.71 19.43 2.30
CA GLN A 47 -21.38 18.84 1.02
C GLN A 47 -21.59 19.89 -0.07
N LYS A 48 -20.55 20.60 -0.44
CA LYS A 48 -20.51 21.11 -1.81
C LYS A 48 -20.48 19.87 -2.70
N ASP A 49 -21.53 19.67 -3.47
CA ASP A 49 -21.51 18.85 -4.67
C ASP A 49 -20.28 19.27 -5.47
N LYS A 50 -19.19 18.56 -5.25
CA LYS A 50 -17.96 18.76 -5.98
C LYS A 50 -18.06 18.04 -7.31
N HIS A 51 -18.62 18.73 -8.30
CA HIS A 51 -17.97 18.70 -9.58
C HIS A 51 -16.52 19.14 -9.36
N GLN A 52 -15.65 18.14 -9.29
CA GLN A 52 -14.23 18.16 -9.70
C GLN A 52 -13.41 19.41 -9.32
N SER A 53 -12.82 19.40 -8.15
CA SER A 53 -11.42 19.78 -8.07
C SER A 53 -10.62 18.50 -7.75
N HIS A 54 -10.03 17.90 -8.76
CA HIS A 54 -8.97 16.93 -8.64
C HIS A 54 -7.75 17.63 -8.03
N GLY A 55 -7.79 17.88 -6.74
CA GLY A 55 -6.62 18.20 -5.97
C GLY A 55 -5.71 16.97 -5.99
N LEU A 56 -4.64 17.03 -6.79
CA LEU A 56 -3.61 15.99 -6.96
C LEU A 56 -2.94 15.51 -5.65
N PHE A 57 -3.31 16.06 -4.49
CA PHE A 57 -2.72 15.77 -3.18
C PHE A 57 -3.77 15.55 -2.07
N GLN A 58 -4.87 14.89 -2.34
CA GLN A 58 -5.70 14.43 -1.23
C GLN A 58 -5.00 13.26 -0.53
N LYS A 59 -4.42 13.51 0.65
CA LYS A 59 -3.76 12.47 1.46
C LYS A 59 -4.77 11.34 1.74
N LYS A 60 -4.50 10.18 1.16
CA LYS A 60 -5.23 8.94 1.49
C LYS A 60 -4.99 8.60 2.97
N PHE A 61 -5.88 7.82 3.56
CA PHE A 61 -5.65 7.22 4.87
C PHE A 61 -4.33 6.45 4.86
N SER A 62 -3.47 6.72 5.84
CA SER A 62 -2.33 5.85 6.10
C SER A 62 -2.86 4.52 6.64
N ALA A 63 -2.21 3.40 6.30
CA ALA A 63 -2.55 2.10 6.87
C ALA A 63 -2.46 2.10 8.41
N TYR A 64 -1.53 2.89 8.96
CA TYR A 64 -1.41 3.12 10.41
C TYR A 64 -2.64 3.83 10.99
N ASP A 65 -3.05 4.94 10.36
CA ASP A 65 -4.19 5.72 10.86
C ASP A 65 -5.47 4.90 10.82
N LEU A 66 -5.65 4.10 9.76
CA LEU A 66 -6.80 3.20 9.64
C LEU A 66 -6.79 2.12 10.72
N ALA A 67 -5.65 1.46 10.95
CA ALA A 67 -5.54 0.41 11.96
C ALA A 67 -5.79 0.97 13.37
N LEU A 68 -5.12 2.09 13.72
CA LEU A 68 -5.26 2.72 15.04
C LEU A 68 -6.69 3.17 15.30
N MET A 69 -7.31 3.87 14.34
CA MET A 69 -8.68 4.33 14.44
C MET A 69 -9.66 3.16 14.59
N THR A 70 -9.47 2.09 13.79
CA THR A 70 -10.35 0.92 13.85
C THR A 70 -10.27 0.23 15.22
N ARG A 71 -9.05 0.05 15.75
CA ARG A 71 -8.86 -0.54 17.08
C ARG A 71 -9.51 0.31 18.16
N GLN A 72 -9.29 1.62 18.16
CA GLN A 72 -9.91 2.52 19.13
C GLN A 72 -11.44 2.48 19.06
N LEU A 73 -11.99 2.48 17.85
CA LEU A 73 -13.43 2.40 17.64
C LEU A 73 -13.99 1.06 18.10
N SER A 74 -13.31 -0.05 17.78
CA SER A 74 -13.67 -1.40 18.21
C SER A 74 -13.77 -1.49 19.74
N VAL A 75 -12.74 -1.03 20.45
CA VAL A 75 -12.69 -1.08 21.92
C VAL A 75 -13.83 -0.26 22.56
N LEU A 76 -14.11 0.94 22.02
CA LEU A 76 -15.16 1.79 22.57
C LEU A 76 -16.57 1.23 22.31
N VAL A 77 -16.79 0.68 21.11
CA VAL A 77 -18.08 0.05 20.76
C VAL A 77 -18.29 -1.25 21.54
N ALA A 78 -17.24 -2.06 21.70
CA ALA A 78 -17.29 -3.26 22.54
C ALA A 78 -17.57 -2.93 24.02
N ALA A 79 -17.15 -1.75 24.50
CA ALA A 79 -17.51 -1.23 25.81
C ALA A 79 -18.93 -0.63 25.88
N ALA A 80 -19.76 -0.85 24.86
CA ALA A 80 -21.12 -0.33 24.73
C ALA A 80 -21.23 1.21 24.77
N ILE A 81 -20.16 1.93 24.42
CA ILE A 81 -20.19 3.39 24.26
C ILE A 81 -21.00 3.72 23.00
N PRO A 82 -21.94 4.68 23.06
CA PRO A 82 -22.70 5.10 21.88
C PRO A 82 -21.78 5.47 20.72
N LEU A 83 -22.13 5.03 19.51
CA LEU A 83 -21.29 5.16 18.31
C LEU A 83 -20.84 6.60 18.04
N GLU A 84 -21.74 7.58 18.26
CA GLU A 84 -21.46 9.01 18.10
C GLU A 84 -20.39 9.51 19.08
N GLU A 85 -20.43 9.02 20.33
CA GLU A 85 -19.46 9.35 21.36
C GLU A 85 -18.12 8.67 21.08
N ALA A 86 -18.15 7.41 20.64
CA ALA A 86 -16.96 6.68 20.22
C ALA A 86 -16.24 7.39 19.06
N LEU A 87 -16.96 7.79 18.01
CA LEU A 87 -16.42 8.58 16.89
C LEU A 87 -15.81 9.92 17.35
N ARG A 88 -16.46 10.60 18.29
CA ARG A 88 -15.95 11.84 18.88
C ARG A 88 -14.68 11.62 19.70
N ALA A 89 -14.64 10.56 20.51
CA ALA A 89 -13.48 10.23 21.31
C ALA A 89 -12.26 9.91 20.44
N VAL A 90 -12.43 9.04 19.41
CA VAL A 90 -11.38 8.67 18.48
C VAL A 90 -10.90 9.88 17.67
N SER A 91 -11.82 10.77 17.26
CA SER A 91 -11.46 12.02 16.58
C SER A 91 -10.55 12.88 17.43
N ARG A 92 -10.87 13.05 18.72
CA ARG A 92 -10.07 13.89 19.65
C ARG A 92 -8.69 13.30 19.95
N GLN A 93 -8.55 11.98 19.94
CA GLN A 93 -7.27 11.28 20.16
C GLN A 93 -6.34 11.33 18.94
N SER A 94 -6.90 11.59 17.74
CA SER A 94 -6.08 11.61 16.54
C SER A 94 -5.22 12.89 16.50
N GLU A 95 -3.90 12.73 16.28
CA GLU A 95 -2.97 13.87 16.14
C GLU A 95 -3.10 14.55 14.76
N LYS A 96 -3.69 13.87 13.78
CA LYS A 96 -3.76 14.34 12.40
C LYS A 96 -5.08 15.03 12.10
N ALA A 97 -5.04 16.31 11.83
CA ALA A 97 -6.23 17.12 11.53
C ALA A 97 -7.13 16.54 10.42
N HIS A 98 -6.54 15.90 9.38
CA HIS A 98 -7.33 15.28 8.31
C HIS A 98 -8.12 14.04 8.77
N VAL A 99 -7.60 13.28 9.76
CA VAL A 99 -8.30 12.14 10.38
C VAL A 99 -9.40 12.65 11.31
N GLN A 100 -9.10 13.67 12.11
CA GLN A 100 -10.10 14.33 12.97
C GLN A 100 -11.30 14.80 12.15
N ASN A 101 -11.04 15.59 11.09
CA ASN A 101 -12.08 16.15 10.23
C ASN A 101 -12.92 15.06 9.55
N LEU A 102 -12.28 13.97 9.14
CA LEU A 102 -12.99 12.85 8.53
C LEU A 102 -13.92 12.15 9.52
N LEU A 103 -13.43 11.84 10.73
CA LEU A 103 -14.25 11.19 11.76
C LEU A 103 -15.41 12.10 12.21
N LEU A 104 -15.19 13.42 12.33
CA LEU A 104 -16.25 14.37 12.62
C LEU A 104 -17.28 14.47 11.49
N SER A 105 -16.84 14.38 10.23
CA SER A 105 -17.75 14.31 9.08
C SER A 105 -18.61 13.04 9.11
N VAL A 106 -18.02 11.88 9.38
CA VAL A 106 -18.75 10.62 9.54
C VAL A 106 -19.72 10.71 10.72
N ARG A 107 -19.27 11.25 11.86
CA ARG A 107 -20.11 11.46 13.05
C ARG A 107 -21.33 12.36 12.73
N SER A 108 -21.13 13.46 11.99
CA SER A 108 -22.23 14.34 11.60
C SER A 108 -23.30 13.55 10.83
N LYS A 109 -22.89 12.69 9.90
CA LYS A 109 -23.81 11.84 9.13
C LYS A 109 -24.56 10.83 10.00
N VAL A 110 -23.90 10.25 10.99
CA VAL A 110 -24.55 9.35 11.97
C VAL A 110 -25.60 10.12 12.80
N LEU A 111 -25.28 11.33 13.23
CA LEU A 111 -26.24 12.21 13.95
C LEU A 111 -27.42 12.65 13.10
N GLU A 112 -27.24 12.76 11.77
CA GLU A 112 -28.29 13.03 10.79
C GLU A 112 -29.19 11.80 10.54
N GLY A 113 -28.90 10.65 11.17
CA GLY A 113 -29.67 9.42 11.04
C GLY A 113 -29.19 8.48 9.93
N HIS A 114 -28.03 8.74 9.31
CA HIS A 114 -27.42 7.82 8.35
C HIS A 114 -26.70 6.68 9.10
N SER A 115 -26.56 5.53 8.43
CA SER A 115 -25.72 4.47 8.98
C SER A 115 -24.24 4.85 8.99
N LEU A 116 -23.43 4.21 9.86
CA LEU A 116 -21.97 4.38 9.89
C LEU A 116 -21.35 4.06 8.52
N ALA A 117 -21.77 2.95 7.91
CA ALA A 117 -21.33 2.55 6.59
C ALA A 117 -21.64 3.60 5.52
N GLN A 118 -22.84 4.21 5.55
CA GLN A 118 -23.20 5.29 4.63
C GLN A 118 -22.35 6.54 4.86
N GLY A 119 -22.12 6.93 6.11
CA GLY A 119 -21.21 8.04 6.45
C GLY A 119 -19.79 7.82 5.96
N MET A 120 -19.26 6.58 6.11
CA MET A 120 -17.95 6.18 5.61
C MET A 120 -17.90 6.20 4.07
N GLN A 121 -18.91 5.68 3.40
CA GLN A 121 -19.00 5.63 1.94
C GLN A 121 -19.02 7.05 1.33
N GLN A 122 -19.83 7.94 1.87
CA GLN A 122 -19.92 9.33 1.42
C GLN A 122 -18.60 10.08 1.59
N SER A 123 -17.78 9.71 2.57
CA SER A 123 -16.45 10.30 2.76
C SER A 123 -15.46 9.98 1.63
N GLY A 124 -15.67 8.87 0.91
CA GLY A 124 -14.82 8.39 -0.19
C GLY A 124 -13.38 8.03 0.24
N ARG A 125 -13.15 7.82 1.54
CA ARG A 125 -11.80 7.58 2.10
C ARG A 125 -11.57 6.18 2.62
N PHE A 126 -12.63 5.45 2.94
CA PHE A 126 -12.56 4.10 3.46
C PHE A 126 -12.50 3.07 2.32
N PRO A 127 -11.77 1.93 2.52
CA PRO A 127 -11.77 0.82 1.56
C PRO A 127 -13.17 0.19 1.43
N ASP A 128 -13.50 -0.31 0.24
CA ASP A 128 -14.80 -0.97 -0.03
C ASP A 128 -15.07 -2.14 0.91
N LEU A 129 -14.06 -2.96 1.20
CA LEU A 129 -14.15 -4.03 2.21
C LEU A 129 -14.62 -3.48 3.56
N TYR A 130 -14.01 -2.38 4.02
CA TYR A 130 -14.30 -1.79 5.31
C TYR A 130 -15.77 -1.33 5.38
N ILE A 131 -16.23 -0.62 4.34
CA ILE A 131 -17.61 -0.13 4.24
C ILE A 131 -18.60 -1.30 4.22
N ALA A 132 -18.34 -2.31 3.41
CA ALA A 132 -19.21 -3.47 3.26
C ALA A 132 -19.33 -4.29 4.56
N THR A 133 -18.20 -4.46 5.26
CA THR A 133 -18.14 -5.19 6.52
C THR A 133 -18.88 -4.44 7.63
N VAL A 134 -18.66 -3.12 7.74
CA VAL A 134 -19.40 -2.27 8.69
C VAL A 134 -20.89 -2.29 8.39
N ALA A 135 -21.30 -2.18 7.12
CA ALA A 135 -22.71 -2.27 6.72
C ALA A 135 -23.36 -3.61 7.13
N ALA A 136 -22.59 -4.71 7.05
CA ALA A 136 -23.06 -6.00 7.51
C ALA A 136 -23.24 -6.03 9.04
N GLY A 137 -22.28 -5.49 9.80
CA GLY A 137 -22.33 -5.40 11.27
C GLY A 137 -23.51 -4.54 11.76
N GLU A 138 -23.78 -3.41 11.09
CA GLU A 138 -24.94 -2.58 11.41
C GLU A 138 -26.26 -3.32 11.19
N ARG A 139 -26.39 -4.04 10.08
CA ARG A 139 -27.61 -4.81 9.77
C ARG A 139 -27.84 -5.99 10.70
N SER A 140 -26.78 -6.67 11.12
CA SER A 140 -26.85 -7.82 12.02
C SER A 140 -26.94 -7.43 13.50
N GLY A 141 -26.69 -6.17 13.85
CA GLY A 141 -26.62 -5.69 15.24
C GLY A 141 -25.35 -6.08 15.99
N HIS A 142 -24.33 -6.62 15.29
CA HIS A 142 -23.06 -7.09 15.87
C HIS A 142 -21.89 -6.24 15.40
N LEU A 143 -22.04 -4.92 15.48
CA LEU A 143 -21.01 -3.96 15.03
C LEU A 143 -19.73 -4.08 15.87
N ASP A 144 -19.82 -4.44 17.14
CA ASP A 144 -18.71 -4.70 18.06
C ASP A 144 -17.79 -5.83 17.54
N LEU A 145 -18.35 -6.99 17.22
CA LEU A 145 -17.61 -8.13 16.68
C LEU A 145 -16.97 -7.81 15.31
N ILE A 146 -17.70 -7.09 14.49
CA ILE A 146 -17.23 -6.69 13.15
C ILE A 146 -16.08 -5.72 13.24
N LEU A 147 -16.15 -4.71 14.09
CA LEU A 147 -15.06 -3.75 14.28
C LEU A 147 -13.83 -4.42 14.88
N ASP A 148 -13.98 -5.43 15.73
CA ASP A 148 -12.87 -6.19 16.25
C ASP A 148 -12.14 -6.98 15.15
N GLN A 149 -12.87 -7.70 14.31
CA GLN A 149 -12.31 -8.41 13.15
C GLN A 149 -11.65 -7.47 12.16
N LEU A 150 -12.24 -6.30 11.90
CA LEU A 150 -11.65 -5.27 11.04
C LEU A 150 -10.38 -4.68 11.66
N SER A 151 -10.34 -4.52 12.98
CA SER A 151 -9.15 -4.03 13.67
C SER A 151 -8.00 -5.01 13.54
N ASP A 152 -8.23 -6.29 13.78
CA ASP A 152 -7.23 -7.34 13.58
C ASP A 152 -6.74 -7.41 12.13
N TYR A 153 -7.65 -7.32 11.17
CA TYR A 153 -7.30 -7.29 9.75
C TYR A 153 -6.41 -6.08 9.38
N THR A 154 -6.80 -4.88 9.81
CA THR A 154 -6.06 -3.66 9.49
C THR A 154 -4.71 -3.59 10.20
N GLU A 155 -4.62 -4.07 11.45
CA GLU A 155 -3.37 -4.18 12.20
C GLU A 155 -2.40 -5.18 11.57
N ASN A 156 -2.87 -6.39 11.23
CA ASN A 156 -2.06 -7.41 10.56
C ASN A 156 -1.53 -6.90 9.23
N ARG A 157 -2.38 -6.22 8.46
CA ARG A 157 -1.97 -5.58 7.19
C ARG A 157 -0.92 -4.51 7.39
N PHE A 158 -1.08 -3.65 8.39
CA PHE A 158 -0.10 -2.63 8.74
C PHE A 158 1.22 -3.25 9.21
N ALA A 159 1.18 -4.25 10.12
CA ALA A 159 2.35 -4.97 10.58
C ALA A 159 3.15 -5.60 9.44
N MET A 160 2.45 -6.22 8.47
CA MET A 160 3.08 -6.78 7.28
C MET A 160 3.76 -5.69 6.43
N GLN A 161 3.08 -4.57 6.18
CA GLN A 161 3.68 -3.44 5.46
C GLN A 161 4.93 -2.91 6.17
N LYS A 162 4.89 -2.76 7.48
CA LYS A 162 6.04 -2.32 8.28
C LYS A 162 7.18 -3.31 8.24
N LYS A 163 6.90 -4.60 8.32
CA LYS A 163 7.91 -5.66 8.20
C LYS A 163 8.64 -5.58 6.85
N VAL A 164 7.90 -5.45 5.76
CA VAL A 164 8.47 -5.31 4.41
C VAL A 164 9.27 -4.02 4.28
N GLN A 165 8.72 -2.88 4.73
CA GLN A 165 9.43 -1.60 4.70
C GLN A 165 10.72 -1.63 5.51
N GLY A 166 10.68 -2.17 6.73
CA GLY A 166 11.86 -2.30 7.60
C GLY A 166 12.95 -3.16 6.95
N ALA A 167 12.57 -4.29 6.38
CA ALA A 167 13.51 -5.18 5.72
C ALA A 167 14.14 -4.58 4.44
N MET A 168 13.50 -3.62 3.80
CA MET A 168 14.03 -2.92 2.62
C MET A 168 15.05 -1.82 2.97
N ILE A 169 15.13 -1.36 4.21
CA ILE A 169 16.04 -0.27 4.60
C ILE A 169 17.49 -0.68 4.36
N TYR A 170 17.89 -1.85 4.84
CA TYR A 170 19.26 -2.35 4.70
C TYR A 170 19.70 -2.48 3.22
N PRO A 171 18.95 -3.16 2.34
CA PRO A 171 19.27 -3.22 0.91
C PRO A 171 19.39 -1.84 0.24
N ILE A 172 18.52 -0.90 0.59
CA ILE A 172 18.57 0.46 0.02
C ILE A 172 19.85 1.18 0.46
N ILE A 173 20.21 1.12 1.76
CA ILE A 173 21.44 1.75 2.27
C ILE A 173 22.66 1.11 1.60
N LEU A 174 22.71 -0.21 1.52
CA LEU A 174 23.80 -0.93 0.89
C LEU A 174 23.94 -0.52 -0.60
N MET A 175 22.84 -0.45 -1.32
CA MET A 175 22.82 -0.04 -2.74
C MET A 175 23.31 1.41 -2.91
N LEU A 176 22.88 2.33 -2.05
CA LEU A 176 23.32 3.73 -2.10
C LEU A 176 24.82 3.88 -1.80
N MET A 177 25.31 3.19 -0.77
CA MET A 177 26.75 3.20 -0.45
C MET A 177 27.58 2.60 -1.59
N SER A 178 27.12 1.48 -2.11
CA SER A 178 27.76 0.80 -3.24
C SER A 178 27.83 1.66 -4.47
N PHE A 179 26.72 2.29 -4.81
CA PHE A 179 26.66 3.25 -5.93
C PHE A 179 27.61 4.44 -5.69
N GLY A 180 27.67 4.96 -4.48
CA GLY A 180 28.62 6.03 -4.10
C GLY A 180 30.08 5.63 -4.29
N ILE A 181 30.46 4.41 -3.86
CA ILE A 181 31.82 3.90 -4.01
C ILE A 181 32.19 3.74 -5.51
N VAL A 182 31.30 3.09 -6.28
CA VAL A 182 31.50 2.89 -7.71
C VAL A 182 31.65 4.24 -8.44
N MET A 183 30.75 5.19 -8.16
CA MET A 183 30.82 6.54 -8.74
C MET A 183 32.10 7.29 -8.35
N GLY A 184 32.54 7.16 -7.10
CA GLY A 184 33.80 7.73 -6.64
C GLY A 184 35.00 7.17 -7.39
N LEU A 185 35.09 5.82 -7.49
CA LEU A 185 36.15 5.15 -8.24
C LEU A 185 36.14 5.54 -9.73
N MET A 186 34.98 5.55 -10.35
CA MET A 186 34.84 5.94 -11.77
C MET A 186 35.17 7.39 -12.04
N THR A 187 34.87 8.30 -11.11
CA THR A 187 35.05 9.75 -11.32
C THR A 187 36.46 10.20 -11.01
N TYR A 188 37.11 9.63 -10.00
CA TYR A 188 38.41 10.08 -9.52
C TYR A 188 39.55 9.12 -9.86
N VAL A 189 39.39 7.81 -9.60
CA VAL A 189 40.50 6.85 -9.73
C VAL A 189 40.76 6.45 -11.17
N VAL A 190 39.72 6.07 -11.91
CA VAL A 190 39.86 5.62 -13.29
C VAL A 190 40.50 6.66 -14.20
N PRO A 191 40.09 7.96 -14.21
CA PRO A 191 40.71 8.98 -15.06
C PRO A 191 42.17 9.26 -14.71
N GLU A 192 42.56 9.20 -13.42
CA GLU A 192 43.92 9.46 -13.00
C GLU A 192 44.88 8.38 -13.51
N ILE A 193 44.44 7.12 -13.43
CA ILE A 193 45.21 5.99 -13.99
C ILE A 193 45.36 6.12 -15.48
N VAL A 194 44.29 6.47 -16.20
CA VAL A 194 44.28 6.63 -17.64
C VAL A 194 45.28 7.72 -18.10
N LYS A 195 45.34 8.88 -17.43
CA LYS A 195 46.30 9.94 -17.75
C LYS A 195 47.74 9.45 -17.66
N THR A 196 48.05 8.56 -16.71
CA THR A 196 49.38 7.98 -16.55
C THR A 196 49.72 7.08 -17.75
N PHE A 197 48.75 6.41 -18.35
CA PHE A 197 48.95 5.49 -19.51
C PHE A 197 48.94 6.22 -20.87
N ASP A 198 48.19 7.32 -21.01
CA ASP A 198 48.17 8.12 -22.26
C ASP A 198 49.58 8.62 -22.62
N GLN A 199 50.46 8.75 -21.63
CA GLN A 199 51.85 9.14 -21.86
C GLN A 199 52.76 7.99 -22.41
N SER A 200 52.30 6.72 -22.28
CA SER A 200 53.12 5.54 -22.61
C SER A 200 52.86 4.92 -23.98
N LYS A 201 51.95 5.46 -24.81
CA LYS A 201 51.57 4.99 -26.16
C LYS A 201 51.17 3.49 -26.29
N ASP A 202 50.94 2.79 -25.16
CA ASP A 202 50.62 1.36 -25.18
C ASP A 202 49.13 1.11 -25.25
N ALA A 203 48.73 0.02 -25.91
CA ALA A 203 47.32 -0.37 -26.06
C ALA A 203 46.74 -0.81 -24.73
N LEU A 204 45.78 -0.04 -24.24
CA LEU A 204 45.05 -0.38 -23.02
C LEU A 204 44.28 -1.72 -23.15
N PRO A 205 44.23 -2.54 -22.12
CA PRO A 205 43.41 -3.74 -22.12
C PRO A 205 41.91 -3.40 -22.37
N TRP A 206 41.25 -4.28 -23.11
CA TRP A 206 39.86 -4.07 -23.51
C TRP A 206 38.90 -3.82 -22.33
N ILE A 207 39.15 -4.45 -21.17
CA ILE A 207 38.34 -4.26 -19.93
C ILE A 207 38.48 -2.82 -19.45
N THR A 208 39.70 -2.27 -19.45
CA THR A 208 39.93 -0.87 -19.04
C THR A 208 39.27 0.11 -20.00
N VAL A 209 39.36 -0.14 -21.32
CA VAL A 209 38.67 0.68 -22.35
C VAL A 209 37.15 0.61 -22.19
N ALA A 210 36.61 -0.57 -21.92
CA ALA A 210 35.16 -0.74 -21.66
C ALA A 210 34.72 0.05 -20.41
N LEU A 211 35.52 -0.01 -19.34
CA LEU A 211 35.28 0.70 -18.09
C LEU A 211 35.32 2.24 -18.29
N MET A 212 36.30 2.72 -19.08
CA MET A 212 36.40 4.14 -19.45
C MET A 212 35.18 4.62 -20.20
N LYS A 213 34.79 3.91 -21.27
CA LYS A 213 33.57 4.24 -22.04
C LYS A 213 32.33 4.25 -21.15
N ALA A 214 32.20 3.31 -20.21
CA ALA A 214 31.10 3.30 -19.26
C ALA A 214 31.15 4.51 -18.31
N SER A 215 32.34 4.88 -17.81
CA SER A 215 32.55 6.05 -16.96
C SER A 215 32.18 7.35 -17.70
N ASP A 216 32.69 7.53 -18.91
CA ASP A 216 32.39 8.70 -19.73
C ASP A 216 30.91 8.79 -20.11
N PHE A 217 30.31 7.66 -20.43
CA PHE A 217 28.86 7.60 -20.67
C PHE A 217 28.07 8.05 -19.44
N ILE A 218 28.40 7.55 -18.25
CA ILE A 218 27.75 7.93 -17.00
C ILE A 218 27.95 9.44 -16.74
N ARG A 219 29.19 9.96 -16.90
CA ARG A 219 29.51 11.38 -16.65
C ARG A 219 28.78 12.34 -17.58
N HIS A 220 28.62 12.00 -18.85
CA HIS A 220 27.97 12.87 -19.82
C HIS A 220 26.47 12.62 -19.96
N ALA A 221 26.02 11.38 -19.73
CA ALA A 221 24.62 10.97 -19.94
C ALA A 221 23.77 10.90 -18.65
N TRP A 222 24.30 11.20 -17.46
CA TRP A 222 23.56 11.05 -16.21
C TRP A 222 22.23 11.83 -16.20
N VAL A 223 22.21 13.04 -16.76
CA VAL A 223 21.00 13.86 -16.88
C VAL A 223 19.98 13.17 -17.80
N PHE A 224 20.46 12.63 -18.94
CA PHE A 224 19.59 11.89 -19.88
C PHE A 224 19.09 10.58 -19.29
N ILE A 225 19.93 9.88 -18.49
CA ILE A 225 19.54 8.64 -17.78
C ILE A 225 18.42 8.94 -16.78
N ILE A 226 18.56 10.02 -15.99
CA ILE A 226 17.52 10.43 -15.03
C ILE A 226 16.26 10.87 -15.78
N LEU A 227 16.40 11.69 -16.83
CA LEU A 227 15.26 12.13 -17.62
C LEU A 227 14.53 10.96 -18.27
N PHE A 228 15.26 10.02 -18.88
CA PHE A 228 14.69 8.80 -19.47
C PHE A 228 14.00 7.92 -18.42
N ALA A 229 14.61 7.78 -17.24
CA ALA A 229 14.01 7.06 -16.13
C ALA A 229 12.68 7.72 -15.67
N ILE A 230 12.65 9.05 -15.53
CA ILE A 230 11.43 9.79 -15.18
C ILE A 230 10.35 9.62 -16.25
N VAL A 231 10.72 9.81 -17.53
CA VAL A 231 9.78 9.63 -18.66
C VAL A 231 9.29 8.18 -18.72
N GLY A 232 10.18 7.20 -18.54
CA GLY A 232 9.84 5.78 -18.49
C GLY A 232 8.85 5.45 -17.36
N VAL A 233 9.10 5.96 -16.16
CA VAL A 233 8.19 5.79 -15.02
C VAL A 233 6.82 6.45 -15.30
N VAL A 234 6.81 7.66 -15.83
CA VAL A 234 5.56 8.36 -16.17
C VAL A 234 4.79 7.62 -17.26
N ALA A 235 5.46 7.17 -18.31
CA ALA A 235 4.87 6.38 -19.39
C ALA A 235 4.31 5.04 -18.86
N PHE A 236 5.08 4.35 -18.04
CA PHE A 236 4.66 3.09 -17.40
C PHE A 236 3.45 3.28 -16.49
N VAL A 237 3.45 4.32 -15.65
CA VAL A 237 2.29 4.64 -14.80
C VAL A 237 1.06 5.00 -15.64
N ARG A 238 1.25 5.74 -16.76
CA ARG A 238 0.15 6.02 -17.70
C ARG A 238 -0.35 4.75 -18.39
N PHE A 239 0.54 3.89 -18.82
CA PHE A 239 0.19 2.58 -19.39
C PHE A 239 -0.64 1.74 -18.42
N LEU A 240 -0.23 1.66 -17.14
CA LEU A 240 -0.97 0.96 -16.09
C LEU A 240 -2.33 1.59 -15.74
N LYS A 241 -2.58 2.85 -16.10
CA LYS A 241 -3.90 3.48 -15.92
C LYS A 241 -4.89 3.10 -17.02
N THR A 242 -4.43 2.55 -18.14
CA THR A 242 -5.32 2.03 -19.19
C THR A 242 -5.82 0.64 -18.81
N THR A 243 -7.08 0.33 -19.13
CA THR A 243 -7.67 -0.99 -18.82
C THR A 243 -6.89 -2.13 -19.46
N ALA A 244 -6.52 -2.00 -20.72
CA ALA A 244 -5.73 -2.99 -21.45
C ALA A 244 -4.32 -3.15 -20.88
N GLY A 245 -3.64 -2.04 -20.54
CA GLY A 245 -2.29 -2.06 -19.96
C GLY A 245 -2.26 -2.70 -18.59
N HIS A 246 -3.21 -2.38 -17.73
CA HIS A 246 -3.32 -2.98 -16.39
C HIS A 246 -3.56 -4.50 -16.49
N TYR A 247 -4.50 -4.92 -17.34
CA TYR A 247 -4.79 -6.34 -17.54
C TYR A 247 -3.59 -7.11 -18.12
N ALA A 248 -2.89 -6.52 -19.12
CA ALA A 248 -1.69 -7.12 -19.70
C ALA A 248 -0.56 -7.26 -18.67
N PHE A 249 -0.34 -6.25 -17.84
CA PHE A 249 0.65 -6.28 -16.77
C PHE A 249 0.31 -7.34 -15.70
N ASP A 250 -0.93 -7.40 -15.27
CA ASP A 250 -1.40 -8.38 -14.30
C ASP A 250 -1.24 -9.81 -14.82
N ARG A 251 -1.58 -10.03 -16.10
CA ARG A 251 -1.39 -11.32 -16.76
C ARG A 251 0.09 -11.71 -16.88
N LEU A 252 0.96 -10.74 -17.21
CA LEU A 252 2.41 -10.96 -17.26
C LEU A 252 2.96 -11.31 -15.89
N THR A 253 2.55 -10.57 -14.85
CA THR A 253 2.97 -10.81 -13.47
C THR A 253 2.62 -12.24 -13.02
N LEU A 254 1.44 -12.76 -13.38
CA LEU A 254 1.02 -14.12 -13.05
C LEU A 254 1.83 -15.22 -13.77
N LYS A 255 2.45 -14.90 -14.92
CA LYS A 255 3.30 -15.84 -15.69
C LYS A 255 4.72 -15.96 -15.13
N LEU A 256 5.21 -14.94 -14.45
CA LEU A 256 6.57 -14.95 -13.88
C LEU A 256 6.64 -15.88 -12.66
N PRO A 257 7.66 -16.76 -12.55
CA PRO A 257 7.65 -17.81 -11.53
C PRO A 257 7.64 -17.27 -10.08
N LEU A 258 8.44 -16.26 -9.76
CA LEU A 258 8.50 -15.67 -8.42
C LEU A 258 7.34 -14.68 -8.17
N PHE A 259 7.14 -13.75 -9.09
CA PHE A 259 6.11 -12.73 -8.97
C PHE A 259 4.70 -13.32 -9.08
N GLY A 260 4.51 -14.34 -9.92
CA GLY A 260 3.24 -15.04 -10.06
C GLY A 260 2.84 -15.80 -8.79
N LYS A 261 3.80 -16.48 -8.13
CA LYS A 261 3.53 -17.16 -6.86
C LYS A 261 3.16 -16.15 -5.78
N LEU A 262 3.91 -15.05 -5.67
CA LEU A 262 3.64 -13.98 -4.72
C LEU A 262 2.28 -13.29 -4.98
N SER A 263 1.98 -12.94 -6.23
CA SER A 263 0.73 -12.29 -6.61
C SER A 263 -0.48 -13.18 -6.33
N ARG A 264 -0.43 -14.47 -6.69
CA ARG A 264 -1.49 -15.43 -6.36
C ARG A 264 -1.68 -15.56 -4.85
N GLY A 265 -0.58 -15.72 -4.09
CA GLY A 265 -0.62 -15.84 -2.64
C GLY A 265 -1.26 -14.62 -1.98
N ILE A 266 -0.82 -13.41 -2.32
CA ILE A 266 -1.35 -12.15 -1.75
C ILE A 266 -2.85 -11.98 -2.08
N ASN A 267 -3.26 -12.23 -3.33
CA ASN A 267 -4.65 -12.09 -3.72
C ASN A 267 -5.53 -13.20 -3.12
N ALA A 268 -5.02 -14.43 -3.01
CA ALA A 268 -5.71 -15.54 -2.35
C ALA A 268 -5.91 -15.28 -0.85
N ALA A 269 -4.85 -14.81 -0.15
CA ALA A 269 -4.94 -14.44 1.27
C ALA A 269 -5.98 -13.33 1.49
N ARG A 270 -5.92 -12.27 0.67
CA ARG A 270 -6.87 -11.16 0.76
C ARG A 270 -8.31 -11.60 0.49
N PHE A 271 -8.51 -12.41 -0.55
CA PHE A 271 -9.83 -12.96 -0.88
C PHE A 271 -10.37 -13.82 0.26
N ALA A 272 -9.58 -14.77 0.77
CA ALA A 272 -10.00 -15.66 1.86
C ALA A 272 -10.32 -14.89 3.15
N SER A 273 -9.47 -13.92 3.52
CA SER A 273 -9.69 -13.08 4.69
C SER A 273 -10.97 -12.25 4.56
N THR A 274 -11.17 -11.62 3.39
CA THR A 274 -12.39 -10.86 3.12
C THR A 274 -13.63 -11.73 3.20
N LEU A 275 -13.58 -12.91 2.57
CA LEU A 275 -14.70 -13.84 2.55
C LEU A 275 -15.01 -14.37 3.96
N SER A 276 -13.98 -14.73 4.74
CA SER A 276 -14.12 -15.16 6.13
C SER A 276 -14.81 -14.10 7.00
N ILE A 277 -14.33 -12.85 6.92
CA ILE A 277 -14.91 -11.73 7.68
C ILE A 277 -16.39 -11.55 7.31
N LEU A 278 -16.71 -11.52 6.02
CA LEU A 278 -18.06 -11.27 5.55
C LEU A 278 -19.03 -12.42 5.86
N THR A 279 -18.60 -13.68 5.68
CA THR A 279 -19.46 -14.84 5.97
C THR A 279 -19.73 -14.98 7.48
N ARG A 280 -18.73 -14.76 8.34
CA ARG A 280 -18.90 -14.70 9.80
C ARG A 280 -19.82 -13.57 10.25
N SER A 281 -19.86 -12.48 9.47
CA SER A 281 -20.77 -11.34 9.70
C SER A 281 -22.19 -11.61 9.20
N GLY A 282 -22.51 -12.81 8.72
CA GLY A 282 -23.83 -13.16 8.19
C GLY A 282 -24.12 -12.58 6.79
N VAL A 283 -23.10 -12.09 6.06
CA VAL A 283 -23.27 -11.64 4.68
C VAL A 283 -23.51 -12.87 3.80
N PRO A 284 -24.56 -12.88 2.92
CA PRO A 284 -24.78 -13.96 1.98
C PRO A 284 -23.53 -14.23 1.13
N LEU A 285 -23.21 -15.51 0.90
CA LEU A 285 -21.98 -15.91 0.21
C LEU A 285 -21.79 -15.23 -1.15
N VAL A 286 -22.87 -15.09 -1.92
CA VAL A 286 -22.82 -14.45 -3.25
C VAL A 286 -22.40 -12.97 -3.16
N ASP A 287 -22.92 -12.24 -2.19
CA ASP A 287 -22.55 -10.84 -1.98
C ASP A 287 -21.12 -10.73 -1.42
N ALA A 288 -20.74 -11.63 -0.51
CA ALA A 288 -19.37 -11.72 -0.02
C ALA A 288 -18.37 -12.00 -1.16
N LEU A 289 -18.72 -12.85 -2.13
CA LEU A 289 -17.89 -13.13 -3.32
C LEU A 289 -17.71 -11.89 -4.21
N LYS A 290 -18.78 -11.11 -4.44
CA LYS A 290 -18.70 -9.85 -5.21
C LYS A 290 -17.76 -8.85 -4.55
N ILE A 291 -17.87 -8.70 -3.22
CA ILE A 291 -16.99 -7.82 -2.45
C ILE A 291 -15.56 -8.36 -2.48
N GLY A 292 -15.35 -9.67 -2.31
CA GLY A 292 -14.06 -10.34 -2.40
C GLY A 292 -13.39 -10.14 -3.77
N ALA A 293 -14.17 -10.18 -4.86
CA ALA A 293 -13.68 -9.81 -6.19
C ALA A 293 -13.23 -8.34 -6.24
N ALA A 294 -14.05 -7.41 -5.74
CA ALA A 294 -13.75 -5.97 -5.78
C ALA A 294 -12.47 -5.58 -5.05
N VAL A 295 -12.14 -6.25 -3.92
CA VAL A 295 -10.93 -5.98 -3.15
C VAL A 295 -9.67 -6.66 -3.70
N THR A 296 -9.82 -7.56 -4.68
CA THR A 296 -8.71 -8.24 -5.33
C THR A 296 -7.99 -7.28 -6.28
N ASN A 297 -6.67 -7.13 -6.10
CA ASN A 297 -5.89 -6.15 -6.87
C ASN A 297 -5.65 -6.61 -8.32
N ASN A 298 -5.34 -7.88 -8.53
CA ASN A 298 -5.07 -8.43 -9.85
C ASN A 298 -6.38 -8.63 -10.62
N TRP A 299 -6.51 -7.96 -11.75
CA TRP A 299 -7.75 -7.96 -12.53
C TRP A 299 -8.08 -9.33 -13.14
N VAL A 300 -7.06 -10.13 -13.48
CA VAL A 300 -7.27 -11.48 -14.01
C VAL A 300 -7.88 -12.38 -12.92
N ILE A 301 -7.37 -12.30 -11.70
CA ILE A 301 -7.91 -13.04 -10.54
C ILE A 301 -9.29 -12.49 -10.16
N ARG A 302 -9.48 -11.18 -10.21
CA ARG A 302 -10.79 -10.52 -9.97
C ARG A 302 -11.87 -11.07 -10.90
N ASP A 303 -11.58 -11.11 -12.20
CA ASP A 303 -12.53 -11.63 -13.20
C ASP A 303 -12.86 -13.10 -12.94
N SER A 304 -11.85 -13.89 -12.56
CA SER A 304 -12.06 -15.30 -12.23
C SER A 304 -12.94 -15.48 -10.99
N ILE A 305 -12.80 -14.63 -9.97
CA ILE A 305 -13.67 -14.64 -8.78
C ILE A 305 -15.10 -14.20 -9.17
N SER A 306 -15.23 -13.18 -10.02
CA SER A 306 -16.55 -12.71 -10.48
C SER A 306 -17.31 -13.81 -11.24
N GLN A 307 -16.61 -14.52 -12.14
CA GLN A 307 -17.18 -15.69 -12.84
C GLN A 307 -17.55 -16.83 -11.88
N ALA A 308 -16.70 -17.06 -10.84
CA ALA A 308 -17.02 -18.03 -9.81
C ALA A 308 -18.28 -17.61 -9.02
N ALA A 309 -18.44 -16.34 -8.71
CA ALA A 309 -19.61 -15.81 -8.01
C ALA A 309 -20.90 -16.01 -8.82
N GLU A 310 -20.87 -15.78 -10.14
CA GLU A 310 -21.99 -16.03 -11.04
C GLU A 310 -22.41 -17.50 -11.01
N ARG A 311 -21.44 -18.42 -11.14
CA ARG A 311 -21.71 -19.85 -11.12
C ARG A 311 -22.19 -20.38 -9.77
N VAL A 312 -21.70 -19.77 -8.66
CA VAL A 312 -22.20 -20.09 -7.31
C VAL A 312 -23.65 -19.63 -7.16
N THR A 313 -24.02 -18.50 -7.76
CA THR A 313 -25.43 -18.04 -7.80
C THR A 313 -26.34 -19.02 -8.53
N GLU A 314 -25.81 -19.73 -9.54
CA GLU A 314 -26.50 -20.79 -10.27
C GLU A 314 -26.52 -22.14 -9.53
N GLY A 315 -26.00 -22.21 -8.31
CA GLY A 315 -25.95 -23.42 -7.49
C GLY A 315 -24.66 -24.22 -7.60
N GLY A 316 -23.63 -23.70 -8.23
CA GLY A 316 -22.31 -24.36 -8.31
C GLY A 316 -21.52 -24.24 -7.01
N ASN A 317 -20.64 -25.21 -6.74
CA ASN A 317 -19.77 -25.22 -5.55
C ASN A 317 -18.60 -24.25 -5.72
N LEU A 318 -18.36 -23.40 -4.74
CA LEU A 318 -17.26 -22.40 -4.74
C LEU A 318 -15.90 -23.06 -4.92
N GLY A 319 -15.59 -24.09 -4.12
CA GLY A 319 -14.31 -24.79 -4.21
C GLY A 319 -13.99 -25.32 -5.60
N THR A 320 -15.00 -25.85 -6.31
CA THR A 320 -14.85 -26.34 -7.69
C THR A 320 -14.59 -25.20 -8.68
N GLN A 321 -15.22 -24.05 -8.51
CA GLN A 321 -14.99 -22.89 -9.40
C GLN A 321 -13.62 -22.28 -9.18
N LEU A 322 -13.17 -22.16 -7.94
CA LEU A 322 -11.83 -21.65 -7.61
C LEU A 322 -10.72 -22.58 -8.14
N GLU A 323 -10.91 -23.90 -8.07
CA GLU A 323 -9.96 -24.86 -8.65
C GLU A 323 -9.83 -24.70 -10.15
N ARG A 324 -10.95 -24.60 -10.86
CA ARG A 324 -10.98 -24.40 -12.32
C ARG A 324 -10.25 -23.13 -12.76
N SER A 325 -10.23 -22.11 -11.93
CA SER A 325 -9.52 -20.86 -12.22
C SER A 325 -7.99 -21.03 -12.28
N GLY A 326 -7.43 -21.96 -11.50
CA GLY A 326 -5.99 -22.24 -11.43
C GLY A 326 -5.17 -21.15 -10.74
N TYR A 327 -5.81 -20.15 -10.11
CA TYR A 327 -5.10 -19.05 -9.44
C TYR A 327 -4.99 -19.22 -7.94
N PHE A 328 -5.77 -20.13 -7.35
CA PHE A 328 -5.81 -20.34 -5.90
C PHE A 328 -4.96 -21.54 -5.48
N PRO A 329 -4.26 -21.45 -4.34
CA PRO A 329 -3.46 -22.57 -3.81
C PRO A 329 -4.33 -23.81 -3.56
N PRO A 330 -3.84 -25.02 -3.91
CA PRO A 330 -4.64 -26.25 -3.79
C PRO A 330 -5.16 -26.51 -2.37
N MET A 331 -4.33 -26.21 -1.34
CA MET A 331 -4.72 -26.41 0.06
C MET A 331 -5.89 -25.49 0.46
N MET A 332 -5.88 -24.22 0.02
CA MET A 332 -6.99 -23.31 0.25
C MET A 332 -8.28 -23.81 -0.41
N VAL A 333 -8.21 -24.28 -1.66
CA VAL A 333 -9.36 -24.84 -2.38
C VAL A 333 -9.91 -26.06 -1.64
N GLN A 334 -9.04 -26.93 -1.14
CA GLN A 334 -9.45 -28.11 -0.37
C GLN A 334 -10.16 -27.73 0.94
N MET A 335 -9.65 -26.72 1.66
CA MET A 335 -10.32 -26.21 2.87
C MET A 335 -11.72 -25.67 2.58
N ILE A 336 -11.84 -24.89 1.47
CA ILE A 336 -13.13 -24.34 1.06
C ILE A 336 -14.11 -25.46 0.71
N ARG A 337 -13.68 -26.48 -0.05
CA ARG A 337 -14.51 -27.65 -0.33
C ARG A 337 -14.99 -28.40 0.92
N SER A 338 -14.06 -28.58 1.86
CA SER A 338 -14.41 -29.23 3.13
C SER A 338 -15.40 -28.40 3.91
N GLY A 339 -15.24 -27.07 3.93
CA GLY A 339 -16.19 -26.16 4.58
C GLY A 339 -17.56 -26.13 3.90
N GLU A 340 -17.61 -26.17 2.56
CA GLU A 340 -18.89 -26.29 1.81
C GLU A 340 -19.61 -27.61 2.13
N ALA A 341 -18.88 -28.71 2.19
CA ALA A 341 -19.46 -30.03 2.44
C ALA A 341 -19.94 -30.20 3.89
N SER A 342 -19.25 -29.59 4.87
CA SER A 342 -19.59 -29.67 6.29
C SER A 342 -20.54 -28.57 6.77
N GLY A 343 -20.82 -27.55 5.96
CA GLY A 343 -21.56 -26.35 6.39
C GLY A 343 -20.75 -25.40 7.31
N GLU A 344 -19.44 -25.62 7.46
CA GLU A 344 -18.53 -24.81 8.29
C GLU A 344 -17.61 -23.93 7.40
N LEU A 345 -18.16 -23.33 6.36
CA LEU A 345 -17.39 -22.58 5.37
C LEU A 345 -16.66 -21.39 5.99
N ASP A 346 -17.29 -20.66 6.88
CA ASP A 346 -16.74 -19.51 7.61
C ASP A 346 -15.46 -19.88 8.39
N ARG A 347 -15.50 -20.99 9.14
CA ARG A 347 -14.37 -21.50 9.91
C ARG A 347 -13.22 -21.99 9.02
N MET A 348 -13.55 -22.65 7.91
CA MET A 348 -12.54 -23.13 6.96
C MET A 348 -11.89 -21.96 6.19
N LEU A 349 -12.65 -20.92 5.86
CA LEU A 349 -12.12 -19.69 5.26
C LEU A 349 -11.18 -18.95 6.22
N GLU A 350 -11.50 -18.86 7.49
CA GLU A 350 -10.61 -18.25 8.50
C GLU A 350 -9.27 -18.99 8.58
N ARG A 351 -9.31 -20.32 8.65
CA ARG A 351 -8.10 -21.14 8.65
C ARG A 351 -7.31 -21.00 7.36
N ALA A 352 -7.98 -21.01 6.21
CA ALA A 352 -7.37 -20.84 4.91
C ALA A 352 -6.70 -19.47 4.77
N SER A 353 -7.35 -18.39 5.25
CA SER A 353 -6.78 -17.05 5.23
C SER A 353 -5.53 -16.95 6.12
N THR A 354 -5.61 -17.43 7.35
CA THR A 354 -4.47 -17.41 8.28
C THR A 354 -3.28 -18.21 7.76
N MET A 355 -3.54 -19.39 7.18
CA MET A 355 -2.50 -20.20 6.58
C MET A 355 -1.85 -19.47 5.38
N GLN A 356 -2.67 -18.89 4.52
CA GLN A 356 -2.21 -18.20 3.33
C GLN A 356 -1.41 -16.92 3.67
N ASP A 357 -1.83 -16.16 4.68
CA ASP A 357 -1.10 -14.99 5.18
C ASP A 357 0.30 -15.39 5.74
N ARG A 358 0.37 -16.50 6.46
CA ARG A 358 1.66 -17.04 6.94
C ARG A 358 2.55 -17.48 5.79
N GLU A 359 2.01 -18.16 4.79
CA GLU A 359 2.76 -18.60 3.61
C GLU A 359 3.33 -17.41 2.82
N VAL A 360 2.51 -16.39 2.57
CA VAL A 360 2.94 -15.13 1.93
C VAL A 360 4.03 -14.44 2.75
N THR A 361 3.83 -14.32 4.08
CA THR A 361 4.81 -13.70 4.98
C THR A 361 6.15 -14.43 4.95
N THR A 362 6.12 -15.76 5.00
CA THR A 362 7.33 -16.60 4.95
C THR A 362 8.02 -16.45 3.60
N PHE A 363 7.26 -16.48 2.50
CA PHE A 363 7.82 -16.32 1.16
C PHE A 363 8.49 -14.94 0.98
N ILE A 364 7.87 -13.86 1.43
CA ILE A 364 8.45 -12.51 1.40
C ILE A 364 9.72 -12.46 2.26
N SER A 365 9.69 -13.03 3.47
CA SER A 365 10.84 -13.05 4.37
C SER A 365 12.02 -13.81 3.76
N THR A 366 11.76 -14.94 3.08
CA THR A 366 12.78 -15.72 2.38
C THR A 366 13.38 -14.94 1.20
N LEU A 367 12.55 -14.26 0.40
CA LEU A 367 13.05 -13.42 -0.69
C LEU A 367 13.93 -12.28 -0.19
N LEU A 368 13.54 -11.62 0.89
CA LEU A 368 14.32 -10.55 1.51
C LEU A 368 15.64 -11.07 2.08
N ALA A 369 15.64 -12.24 2.72
CA ALA A 369 16.86 -12.87 3.23
C ALA A 369 17.84 -13.28 2.13
N LEU A 370 17.34 -13.69 0.96
CA LEU A 370 18.20 -14.03 -0.20
C LEU A 370 18.75 -12.79 -0.91
N LEU A 371 18.09 -11.64 -0.76
CA LEU A 371 18.50 -10.39 -1.40
C LEU A 371 19.84 -9.90 -0.84
N GLU A 372 20.11 -10.09 0.46
CA GLU A 372 21.35 -9.67 1.12
C GLU A 372 22.59 -10.38 0.54
N PRO A 373 22.70 -11.72 0.51
CA PRO A 373 23.84 -12.41 -0.10
C PRO A 373 24.00 -12.07 -1.60
N LEU A 374 22.88 -11.94 -2.32
CA LEU A 374 22.91 -11.58 -3.74
C LEU A 374 23.54 -10.20 -3.96
N MET A 375 23.16 -9.22 -3.14
CA MET A 375 23.73 -7.86 -3.20
C MET A 375 25.22 -7.86 -2.86
N LEU A 376 25.65 -8.63 -1.85
CA LEU A 376 27.06 -8.75 -1.49
C LEU A 376 27.88 -9.37 -2.65
N VAL A 377 27.40 -10.44 -3.26
CA VAL A 377 28.08 -11.09 -4.41
C VAL A 377 28.13 -10.13 -5.60
N LEU A 378 27.04 -9.44 -5.90
CA LEU A 378 26.99 -8.44 -6.98
C LEU A 378 28.02 -7.34 -6.76
N MET A 379 28.07 -6.80 -5.53
CA MET A 379 29.03 -5.75 -5.18
C MET A 379 30.47 -6.19 -5.24
N ALA A 380 30.78 -7.38 -4.67
CA ALA A 380 32.11 -7.96 -4.74
C ALA A 380 32.54 -8.15 -6.21
N SER A 381 31.63 -8.61 -7.06
CA SER A 381 31.89 -8.78 -8.50
C SER A 381 32.18 -7.45 -9.21
N ILE A 382 31.41 -6.39 -8.93
CA ILE A 382 31.64 -5.07 -9.51
C ILE A 382 33.00 -4.51 -9.06
N VAL A 383 33.31 -4.58 -7.76
CA VAL A 383 34.59 -4.11 -7.24
C VAL A 383 35.75 -4.91 -7.82
N LEU A 384 35.60 -6.23 -7.92
CA LEU A 384 36.63 -7.10 -8.54
C LEU A 384 36.92 -6.69 -9.99
N VAL A 385 35.87 -6.45 -10.79
CA VAL A 385 36.03 -5.99 -12.19
C VAL A 385 36.77 -4.66 -12.24
N ILE A 386 36.45 -3.71 -11.35
CA ILE A 386 37.13 -2.41 -11.30
C ILE A 386 38.62 -2.61 -10.92
N VAL A 387 38.91 -3.43 -9.90
CA VAL A 387 40.30 -3.68 -9.46
C VAL A 387 41.11 -4.35 -10.58
N ILE A 388 40.55 -5.34 -11.27
CA ILE A 388 41.21 -5.99 -12.40
C ILE A 388 41.47 -4.98 -13.53
N ALA A 389 40.47 -4.15 -13.88
CA ALA A 389 40.61 -3.18 -14.95
C ALA A 389 41.66 -2.09 -14.64
N VAL A 390 41.90 -1.81 -13.37
CA VAL A 390 42.94 -0.87 -12.89
C VAL A 390 44.32 -1.54 -12.80
N MET A 391 44.37 -2.77 -12.31
CA MET A 391 45.64 -3.49 -12.06
C MET A 391 46.28 -4.06 -13.35
N LEU A 392 45.44 -4.49 -14.32
CA LEU A 392 45.92 -5.16 -15.53
C LEU A 392 46.90 -4.29 -16.36
N PRO A 393 46.63 -2.99 -16.58
CA PRO A 393 47.58 -2.09 -17.22
C PRO A 393 48.91 -1.97 -16.43
N ILE A 394 48.84 -1.86 -15.09
CA ILE A 394 50.01 -1.68 -14.23
C ILE A 394 50.93 -2.89 -14.32
N VAL A 395 50.36 -4.10 -14.31
CA VAL A 395 51.11 -5.36 -14.44
C VAL A 395 51.75 -5.49 -15.81
N ASN A 396 51.04 -5.08 -16.88
CA ASN A 396 51.59 -5.14 -18.23
C ASN A 396 52.79 -4.18 -18.40
N MET A 397 52.76 -3.00 -17.80
CA MET A 397 53.93 -2.07 -17.80
C MET A 397 55.15 -2.68 -17.07
N ASN A 398 54.92 -3.34 -15.93
CA ASN A 398 56.03 -3.92 -15.15
C ASN A 398 56.69 -5.12 -15.83
N ASN A 399 56.01 -5.77 -16.80
CA ASN A 399 56.56 -6.87 -17.59
C ASN A 399 57.30 -6.40 -18.85
N MET A 400 57.32 -5.08 -19.16
CA MET A 400 58.00 -4.50 -20.34
C MET A 400 59.31 -3.78 -19.97
N ILE A 401 59.62 -3.70 -18.68
CA ILE A 401 60.93 -3.27 -18.13
C ILE A 401 61.77 -4.51 -17.83
#